data_0a4dc540ef9507c2d83dab0b372736e3
#
_entry.id   0a4dc540ef9507c2d83dab0b372736e3
#
_cell.length_a   1.000
_cell.length_b   1.000
_cell.length_c   1.000
_cell.angle_alpha   90.00
_cell.angle_beta   90.00
_cell.angle_gamma   90.00
#
_symmetry.space_group_name_H-M   'P 1'
#
loop_
_entity.id
_entity.type
_entity.pdbx_description
1 polymer ?
#
loop_
_entity_poly.entity_id
_entity_poly.type
_entity_poly.pdbx_seq_one_letter_code
_entity_poly.pdbx_strand_id
1 'polypeptide(L)'
;LRGEGLRAGIERFGEFANILFLKLISESEQIKKESGIQTKFDISCSWDSIKKIPSSARIEYINNTVYDRLNTLYSTDIFTPLQIRDESILKEIMDKLDPLMLTDVDSDVKGDAFEYFLKASTSTKNDLGEYFTPRHIVKTMVRLVNPQIGETIYDPFCGTGGFLIESFRHIYNNMARTESNLKTLREKTVYGHEITNTARITKMNMILAGDGHSNIEMKDSLANPI
;
A
#
# COMPACT_ATOMS: atom_id res chain seq x y z
N LEU A 1 5.73 8.19 -17.68
CA LEU A 1 6.58 7.06 -17.25
C LEU A 1 7.22 6.28 -18.41
N ARG A 2 6.60 6.22 -19.60
CA ARG A 2 7.23 5.56 -20.77
C ARG A 2 8.49 6.30 -21.25
N GLY A 3 8.51 7.62 -21.18
CA GLY A 3 9.65 8.46 -21.56
C GLY A 3 10.88 8.35 -20.65
N GLU A 4 10.70 7.85 -19.41
CA GLU A 4 11.75 7.74 -18.39
C GLU A 4 12.61 6.48 -18.52
N GLY A 5 12.42 5.67 -19.56
CA GLY A 5 13.17 4.42 -19.74
C GLY A 5 12.80 3.30 -18.79
N LEU A 6 11.78 3.50 -17.93
CA LEU A 6 11.29 2.46 -17.02
C LEU A 6 10.71 1.28 -17.81
N ARG A 7 11.10 0.07 -17.44
CA ARG A 7 10.57 -1.15 -18.05
C ARG A 7 9.05 -1.23 -17.85
N ALA A 8 8.34 -1.73 -18.86
CA ALA A 8 6.91 -1.98 -18.74
C ALA A 8 6.66 -3.00 -17.60
N GLY A 9 5.53 -2.87 -16.91
CA GLY A 9 5.16 -3.78 -15.85
C GLY A 9 5.42 -3.25 -14.45
N ILE A 10 6.02 -4.05 -13.58
CA ILE A 10 6.20 -3.80 -12.14
C ILE A 10 6.91 -2.47 -11.84
N GLU A 11 7.95 -2.09 -12.61
CA GLU A 11 8.70 -0.87 -12.33
C GLU A 11 7.82 0.39 -12.46
N ARG A 12 7.09 0.52 -13.58
CA ARG A 12 6.16 1.66 -13.77
C ARG A 12 5.02 1.65 -12.78
N PHE A 13 4.56 0.45 -12.43
CA PHE A 13 3.52 0.31 -11.42
C PHE A 13 4.05 0.74 -10.05
N GLY A 14 5.24 0.30 -9.65
CA GLY A 14 5.87 0.66 -8.39
C GLY A 14 6.02 2.17 -8.23
N GLU A 15 6.49 2.86 -9.27
CA GLU A 15 6.60 4.32 -9.27
C GLU A 15 5.25 5.01 -9.09
N PHE A 16 4.25 4.60 -9.87
CA PHE A 16 2.90 5.15 -9.76
C PHE A 16 2.29 4.85 -8.39
N ALA A 17 2.48 3.62 -7.89
CA ALA A 17 1.98 3.20 -6.59
C ALA A 17 2.58 4.04 -5.45
N ASN A 18 3.88 4.33 -5.49
CA ASN A 18 4.54 5.18 -4.50
C ASN A 18 3.91 6.58 -4.43
N ILE A 19 3.65 7.20 -5.59
CA ILE A 19 3.05 8.54 -5.65
C ILE A 19 1.60 8.51 -5.20
N LEU A 20 0.83 7.52 -5.66
CA LEU A 20 -0.56 7.33 -5.26
C LEU A 20 -0.68 7.08 -3.75
N PHE A 21 0.23 6.28 -3.21
CA PHE A 21 0.25 5.94 -1.79
C PHE A 21 0.62 7.15 -0.92
N LEU A 22 1.57 7.95 -1.37
CA LEU A 22 1.90 9.22 -0.73
C LEU A 22 0.67 10.13 -0.60
N LYS A 23 -0.13 10.24 -1.67
CA LYS A 23 -1.36 11.02 -1.63
C LYS A 23 -2.38 10.41 -0.66
N LEU A 24 -2.60 9.09 -0.71
CA LEU A 24 -3.53 8.39 0.20
C LEU A 24 -3.17 8.57 1.67
N ILE A 25 -1.89 8.45 2.02
CA ILE A 25 -1.43 8.70 3.39
C ILE A 25 -1.71 10.15 3.78
N SER A 26 -1.35 11.10 2.92
CA SER A 26 -1.56 12.52 3.17
C SER A 26 -3.05 12.83 3.44
N GLU A 27 -3.96 12.32 2.63
CA GLU A 27 -5.41 12.48 2.84
C GLU A 27 -5.88 11.81 4.14
N SER A 28 -5.45 10.57 4.39
CA SER A 28 -5.82 9.84 5.61
C SER A 28 -5.37 10.57 6.88
N GLU A 29 -4.14 11.10 6.89
CA GLU A 29 -3.62 11.84 8.03
C GLU A 29 -4.30 13.22 8.20
N GLN A 30 -4.70 13.85 7.11
CA GLN A 30 -5.51 15.05 7.13
C GLN A 30 -6.87 14.80 7.80
N ILE A 31 -7.57 13.74 7.40
CA ILE A 31 -8.87 13.35 7.98
C ILE A 31 -8.75 13.04 9.47
N LYS A 32 -7.69 12.32 9.87
CA LYS A 32 -7.42 12.07 11.30
C LYS A 32 -7.28 13.36 12.07
N LYS A 33 -6.49 14.31 11.56
CA LYS A 33 -6.29 15.61 12.18
C LYS A 33 -7.59 16.40 12.30
N GLU A 34 -8.40 16.44 11.26
CA GLU A 34 -9.71 17.10 11.26
C GLU A 34 -10.71 16.45 12.22
N SER A 35 -10.58 15.14 12.43
CA SER A 35 -11.35 14.38 13.43
C SER A 35 -10.81 14.50 14.87
N GLY A 36 -9.78 15.33 15.11
CA GLY A 36 -9.19 15.52 16.43
C GLY A 36 -8.29 14.36 16.89
N ILE A 37 -7.94 13.44 16.02
CA ILE A 37 -7.05 12.31 16.34
C ILE A 37 -5.60 12.81 16.27
N GLN A 38 -4.86 12.64 17.36
CA GLN A 38 -3.42 12.96 17.37
C GLN A 38 -2.67 12.03 16.40
N THR A 39 -1.85 12.64 15.56
CA THR A 39 -0.99 11.94 14.61
C THR A 39 0.46 12.42 14.76
N LYS A 40 1.40 11.52 14.52
CA LYS A 40 2.83 11.83 14.43
C LYS A 40 3.25 12.25 13.02
N PHE A 41 2.30 12.33 12.09
CA PHE A 41 2.57 12.71 10.71
C PHE A 41 3.11 14.14 10.61
N ASP A 42 4.25 14.28 9.97
CA ASP A 42 4.84 15.61 9.72
C ASP A 42 4.11 16.28 8.55
N ILE A 43 3.50 17.41 8.80
CA ILE A 43 2.74 18.18 7.80
C ILE A 43 3.59 18.55 6.58
N SER A 44 4.91 18.65 6.71
CA SER A 44 5.81 18.89 5.58
C SER A 44 5.80 17.74 4.57
N CYS A 45 5.42 16.53 4.99
CA CYS A 45 5.24 15.36 4.12
C CYS A 45 3.85 15.31 3.46
N SER A 46 2.96 16.27 3.74
CA SER A 46 1.63 16.31 3.14
C SER A 46 1.69 16.62 1.66
N TRP A 47 0.70 16.11 0.93
CA TRP A 47 0.54 16.37 -0.50
C TRP A 47 0.57 17.86 -0.83
N ASP A 48 -0.16 18.68 -0.06
CA ASP A 48 -0.22 20.13 -0.25
C ASP A 48 1.12 20.82 0.04
N SER A 49 1.89 20.33 0.99
CA SER A 49 3.23 20.85 1.27
C SER A 49 4.20 20.53 0.14
N ILE A 50 4.14 19.30 -0.40
CA ILE A 50 4.95 18.87 -1.53
C ILE A 50 4.62 19.68 -2.79
N LYS A 51 3.35 19.99 -3.03
CA LYS A 51 2.95 20.85 -4.16
C LYS A 51 3.54 22.25 -4.12
N LYS A 52 3.81 22.80 -2.94
CA LYS A 52 4.43 24.12 -2.75
C LYS A 52 5.92 24.13 -3.03
N ILE A 53 6.57 22.98 -3.07
CA ILE A 53 7.99 22.87 -3.45
C ILE A 53 8.12 23.17 -4.95
N PRO A 54 9.11 24.00 -5.37
CA PRO A 54 9.39 24.23 -6.77
C PRO A 54 9.56 22.93 -7.55
N SER A 55 9.02 22.86 -8.76
CA SER A 55 9.07 21.62 -9.56
C SER A 55 10.50 21.09 -9.70
N SER A 56 11.48 21.96 -9.88
CA SER A 56 12.90 21.59 -10.01
C SER A 56 13.56 20.97 -8.78
N ALA A 57 12.90 20.98 -7.63
CA ALA A 57 13.43 20.42 -6.38
C ALA A 57 12.49 19.36 -5.77
N ARG A 58 11.38 19.07 -6.43
CA ARG A 58 10.31 18.25 -5.84
C ARG A 58 10.69 16.79 -5.73
N ILE A 59 11.34 16.22 -6.77
CA ILE A 59 11.81 14.82 -6.74
C ILE A 59 12.81 14.63 -5.61
N GLU A 60 13.78 15.53 -5.51
CA GLU A 60 14.80 15.48 -4.45
C GLU A 60 14.16 15.60 -3.06
N TYR A 61 13.23 16.52 -2.89
CA TYR A 61 12.51 16.68 -1.62
C TYR A 61 11.70 15.44 -1.24
N ILE A 62 11.00 14.82 -2.19
CA ILE A 62 10.25 13.59 -1.94
C ILE A 62 11.21 12.48 -1.51
N ASN A 63 12.29 12.27 -2.25
CA ASN A 63 13.23 11.20 -2.00
C ASN A 63 13.98 11.34 -0.67
N ASN A 64 14.52 12.54 -0.42
CA ASN A 64 15.46 12.75 0.69
C ASN A 64 14.78 13.21 1.99
N THR A 65 13.52 13.64 1.93
CA THR A 65 12.83 14.14 3.11
C THR A 65 11.53 13.37 3.37
N VAL A 66 10.65 13.31 2.38
CA VAL A 66 9.31 12.76 2.59
C VAL A 66 9.38 11.26 2.82
N TYR A 67 10.05 10.52 1.93
CA TYR A 67 10.12 9.07 2.01
C TYR A 67 10.89 8.58 3.23
N ASP A 68 11.98 9.25 3.60
CA ASP A 68 12.74 8.96 4.82
C ASP A 68 11.86 9.09 6.08
N ARG A 69 11.11 10.20 6.16
CA ARG A 69 10.23 10.44 7.29
C ARG A 69 9.07 9.45 7.35
N LEU A 70 8.46 9.13 6.22
CA LEU A 70 7.38 8.15 6.15
C LEU A 70 7.86 6.74 6.48
N ASN A 71 9.01 6.32 5.97
CA ASN A 71 9.61 5.03 6.33
C ASN A 71 9.90 4.95 7.84
N THR A 72 10.41 6.01 8.42
CA THR A 72 10.64 6.09 9.87
C THR A 72 9.32 6.05 10.65
N LEU A 73 8.33 6.84 10.23
CA LEU A 73 7.02 6.93 10.90
C LEU A 73 6.29 5.59 10.94
N TYR A 74 6.31 4.86 9.84
CA TYR A 74 5.63 3.59 9.69
C TYR A 74 6.54 2.37 9.93
N SER A 75 7.78 2.59 10.37
CA SER A 75 8.78 1.53 10.60
C SER A 75 8.87 0.57 9.41
N THR A 76 9.00 1.11 8.21
CA THR A 76 8.92 0.38 6.94
C THR A 76 10.02 0.81 5.97
N ASP A 77 10.20 0.02 4.93
CA ASP A 77 11.09 0.25 3.78
C ASP A 77 10.31 0.41 2.46
N ILE A 78 9.02 0.70 2.56
CA ILE A 78 8.10 0.72 1.42
C ILE A 78 8.47 1.81 0.42
N PHE A 79 8.78 3.01 0.92
CA PHE A 79 9.10 4.14 0.07
C PHE A 79 10.57 4.06 -0.36
N THR A 80 10.79 3.73 -1.62
CA THR A 80 12.11 3.81 -2.25
C THR A 80 12.19 5.05 -3.12
N PRO A 81 13.39 5.58 -3.36
CA PRO A 81 13.58 6.74 -4.21
C PRO A 81 12.89 6.60 -5.57
N LEU A 82 12.19 7.63 -5.99
CA LEU A 82 11.56 7.70 -7.30
C LEU A 82 12.59 7.50 -8.40
N GLN A 83 12.25 6.67 -9.38
CA GLN A 83 13.05 6.45 -10.59
C GLN A 83 12.76 7.51 -11.66
N ILE A 84 11.69 8.28 -11.49
CA ILE A 84 11.36 9.42 -12.33
C ILE A 84 12.47 10.47 -12.18
N ARG A 85 12.98 10.95 -13.32
CA ARG A 85 14.02 11.99 -13.35
C ARG A 85 13.51 13.31 -13.90
N ASP A 86 12.46 13.28 -14.70
CA ASP A 86 11.84 14.46 -15.29
C ASP A 86 10.76 15.03 -14.37
N GLU A 87 11.04 16.18 -13.80
CA GLU A 87 10.12 16.92 -12.91
C GLU A 87 8.79 17.28 -13.59
N SER A 88 8.79 17.42 -14.91
CA SER A 88 7.56 17.71 -15.67
C SER A 88 6.61 16.51 -15.66
N ILE A 89 7.15 15.29 -15.72
CA ILE A 89 6.38 14.06 -15.65
C ILE A 89 5.81 13.86 -14.25
N LEU A 90 6.62 14.10 -13.21
CA LEU A 90 6.12 14.05 -11.83
C LEU A 90 4.99 15.05 -11.63
N LYS A 91 5.18 16.29 -12.12
CA LYS A 91 4.16 17.34 -12.04
C LYS A 91 2.87 16.91 -12.74
N GLU A 92 2.95 16.37 -13.97
CA GLU A 92 1.77 15.90 -14.70
C GLU A 92 1.02 14.80 -13.94
N ILE A 93 1.73 13.86 -13.33
CA ILE A 93 1.12 12.80 -12.49
C ILE A 93 0.42 13.42 -11.29
N MET A 94 1.10 14.33 -10.59
CA MET A 94 0.53 15.00 -9.43
C MET A 94 -0.70 15.83 -9.79
N ASP A 95 -0.66 16.59 -10.87
CA ASP A 95 -1.79 17.40 -11.34
C ASP A 95 -3.03 16.55 -11.70
N LYS A 96 -2.82 15.34 -12.22
CA LYS A 96 -3.91 14.37 -12.50
C LYS A 96 -4.48 13.73 -11.23
N LEU A 97 -3.65 13.50 -10.23
CA LEU A 97 -4.09 12.93 -8.96
C LEU A 97 -4.73 13.96 -8.03
N ASP A 98 -4.32 15.22 -8.13
CA ASP A 98 -4.72 16.29 -7.22
C ASP A 98 -6.24 16.44 -7.03
N PRO A 99 -7.09 16.44 -8.08
CA PRO A 99 -8.53 16.60 -7.93
C PRO A 99 -9.23 15.35 -7.37
N LEU A 100 -8.52 14.23 -7.21
CA LEU A 100 -9.13 12.98 -6.76
C LEU A 100 -9.09 12.89 -5.23
N MET A 101 -10.24 12.63 -4.60
CA MET A 101 -10.34 12.27 -3.19
C MET A 101 -10.23 10.74 -3.07
N LEU A 102 -9.01 10.26 -2.86
CA LEU A 102 -8.75 8.82 -2.86
C LEU A 102 -9.29 8.12 -1.61
N THR A 103 -9.43 8.84 -0.50
CA THR A 103 -9.98 8.31 0.76
C THR A 103 -11.49 8.08 0.69
N ASP A 104 -12.21 8.83 -0.12
CA ASP A 104 -13.67 8.67 -0.29
C ASP A 104 -14.05 7.42 -1.11
N VAL A 105 -13.07 6.86 -1.81
CA VAL A 105 -13.28 5.63 -2.59
C VAL A 105 -13.35 4.44 -1.65
N ASP A 106 -14.36 3.59 -1.81
CA ASP A 106 -14.49 2.34 -1.05
C ASP A 106 -13.20 1.54 -1.10
N SER A 107 -12.84 0.94 0.02
CA SER A 107 -11.61 0.15 0.15
C SER A 107 -11.54 -1.03 -0.82
N ASP A 108 -12.68 -1.61 -1.19
CA ASP A 108 -12.75 -2.65 -2.21
C ASP A 108 -12.42 -2.07 -3.60
N VAL A 109 -12.96 -0.88 -3.92
CA VAL A 109 -12.68 -0.19 -5.19
C VAL A 109 -11.22 0.25 -5.27
N LYS A 110 -10.60 0.68 -4.15
CA LYS A 110 -9.15 0.96 -4.10
C LYS A 110 -8.33 -0.28 -4.45
N GLY A 111 -8.67 -1.42 -3.84
CA GLY A 111 -8.03 -2.70 -4.14
C GLY A 111 -8.21 -3.11 -5.61
N ASP A 112 -9.42 -2.96 -6.14
CA ASP A 112 -9.73 -3.28 -7.54
C ASP A 112 -9.02 -2.33 -8.51
N ALA A 113 -8.91 -1.05 -8.18
CA ALA A 113 -8.15 -0.08 -8.96
C ALA A 113 -6.66 -0.44 -8.99
N PHE A 114 -6.07 -0.81 -7.85
CA PHE A 114 -4.70 -1.31 -7.79
C PHE A 114 -4.50 -2.59 -8.62
N GLU A 115 -5.41 -3.56 -8.53
CA GLU A 115 -5.39 -4.75 -9.38
C GLU A 115 -5.52 -4.41 -10.86
N TYR A 116 -6.44 -3.50 -11.21
CA TYR A 116 -6.62 -3.06 -12.60
C TYR A 116 -5.35 -2.42 -13.14
N PHE A 117 -4.73 -1.53 -12.37
CA PHE A 117 -3.47 -0.89 -12.76
C PHE A 117 -2.32 -1.90 -12.89
N LEU A 118 -2.23 -2.86 -11.99
CA LEU A 118 -1.28 -3.96 -12.10
C LEU A 118 -1.51 -4.73 -13.41
N LYS A 119 -2.71 -5.20 -13.65
CA LYS A 119 -3.06 -5.91 -14.88
C LYS A 119 -2.80 -5.09 -16.14
N ALA A 120 -3.17 -3.81 -16.14
CA ALA A 120 -2.94 -2.90 -17.27
C ALA A 120 -1.44 -2.59 -17.50
N SER A 121 -0.65 -2.55 -16.43
CA SER A 121 0.79 -2.33 -16.52
C SER A 121 1.56 -3.56 -16.98
N THR A 122 0.99 -4.74 -16.80
CA THR A 122 1.59 -6.04 -17.12
C THR A 122 1.06 -6.63 -18.44
N SER A 123 0.18 -5.93 -19.13
CA SER A 123 -0.50 -6.39 -20.38
C SER A 123 0.40 -6.64 -21.59
N THR A 124 1.72 -6.57 -21.43
CA THR A 124 2.68 -7.15 -22.37
C THR A 124 3.03 -8.57 -21.95
N LYS A 125 2.17 -9.53 -22.34
CA LYS A 125 2.42 -10.98 -22.32
C LYS A 125 3.25 -11.50 -21.12
N ASN A 126 2.59 -12.12 -20.20
CA ASN A 126 3.03 -13.23 -19.35
C ASN A 126 3.44 -13.00 -17.89
N ASP A 127 3.51 -11.82 -17.24
CA ASP A 127 4.22 -11.88 -15.94
C ASP A 127 3.42 -11.67 -14.65
N LEU A 128 2.23 -11.06 -14.64
CA LEU A 128 1.53 -10.84 -13.36
C LEU A 128 0.01 -11.01 -13.39
N GLY A 129 -0.61 -11.04 -14.56
CA GLY A 129 -2.06 -11.18 -14.66
C GLY A 129 -2.58 -12.56 -14.28
N GLU A 130 -1.70 -13.56 -14.24
CA GLU A 130 -2.05 -14.96 -13.98
C GLU A 130 -2.15 -15.30 -12.48
N TYR A 131 -1.67 -14.44 -11.60
CA TYR A 131 -1.52 -14.74 -10.17
C TYR A 131 -2.54 -14.07 -9.25
N PHE A 132 -3.52 -13.37 -9.79
CA PHE A 132 -4.56 -12.73 -8.96
C PHE A 132 -5.73 -13.65 -8.70
N THR A 133 -5.92 -14.02 -7.46
CA THR A 133 -7.15 -14.71 -7.05
C THR A 133 -8.34 -13.75 -7.12
N PRO A 134 -9.41 -14.07 -7.86
CA PRO A 134 -10.58 -13.22 -7.95
C PRO A 134 -11.17 -12.88 -6.58
N ARG A 135 -11.49 -11.61 -6.33
CA ARG A 135 -11.96 -11.10 -5.04
C ARG A 135 -13.13 -11.88 -4.44
N HIS A 136 -14.10 -12.28 -5.27
CA HIS A 136 -15.23 -13.05 -4.79
C HIS A 136 -14.82 -14.42 -4.25
N ILE A 137 -13.79 -15.06 -4.82
CA ILE A 137 -13.23 -16.32 -4.31
C ILE A 137 -12.55 -16.06 -2.96
N VAL A 138 -11.70 -15.04 -2.86
CA VAL A 138 -11.03 -14.66 -1.61
C VAL A 138 -12.06 -14.42 -0.50
N LYS A 139 -13.07 -13.59 -0.75
CA LYS A 139 -14.15 -13.31 0.21
C LYS A 139 -14.91 -14.56 0.64
N THR A 140 -15.22 -15.44 -0.32
CA THR A 140 -15.93 -16.68 -0.01
C THR A 140 -15.08 -17.59 0.86
N MET A 141 -13.80 -17.76 0.54
CA MET A 141 -12.88 -18.60 1.32
C MET A 141 -12.69 -18.07 2.74
N VAL A 142 -12.47 -16.77 2.90
CA VAL A 142 -12.31 -16.14 4.21
C VAL A 142 -13.58 -16.29 5.06
N ARG A 143 -14.76 -16.12 4.45
CA ARG A 143 -16.04 -16.32 5.14
C ARG A 143 -16.26 -17.77 5.57
N LEU A 144 -15.85 -18.73 4.75
CA LEU A 144 -15.95 -20.17 5.08
C LEU A 144 -15.01 -20.56 6.21
N VAL A 145 -13.76 -20.06 6.19
CA VAL A 145 -12.78 -20.29 7.24
C VAL A 145 -13.17 -19.54 8.51
N ASN A 146 -13.77 -18.36 8.38
CA ASN A 146 -14.26 -17.50 9.46
C ASN A 146 -13.20 -17.23 10.55
N PRO A 147 -12.03 -16.67 10.19
CA PRO A 147 -10.95 -16.46 11.16
C PRO A 147 -11.37 -15.49 12.27
N GLN A 148 -10.93 -15.78 13.49
CA GLN A 148 -11.29 -15.03 14.70
C GLN A 148 -10.07 -14.28 15.28
N ILE A 149 -10.35 -13.25 16.10
CA ILE A 149 -9.27 -12.58 16.84
C ILE A 149 -8.55 -13.56 17.76
N GLY A 150 -7.22 -13.52 17.76
CA GLY A 150 -6.36 -14.45 18.50
C GLY A 150 -5.85 -15.63 17.67
N GLU A 151 -6.39 -15.84 16.48
CA GLU A 151 -5.86 -16.79 15.51
C GLU A 151 -4.78 -16.13 14.64
N THR A 152 -3.86 -16.94 14.13
CA THR A 152 -2.80 -16.48 13.23
C THR A 152 -3.11 -16.90 11.80
N ILE A 153 -2.99 -15.96 10.88
CA ILE A 153 -3.19 -16.16 9.45
C ILE A 153 -1.85 -15.97 8.76
N TYR A 154 -1.43 -16.96 8.00
CA TYR A 154 -0.20 -16.94 7.25
C TYR A 154 -0.43 -17.27 5.78
N ASP A 155 0.03 -16.38 4.90
CA ASP A 155 0.06 -16.62 3.47
C ASP A 155 1.53 -16.65 2.97
N PRO A 156 2.06 -17.85 2.66
CA PRO A 156 3.46 -18.00 2.24
C PRO A 156 3.77 -17.45 0.85
N PHE A 157 2.76 -17.11 0.06
CA PHE A 157 2.88 -16.62 -1.31
C PHE A 157 1.88 -15.49 -1.55
N CYS A 158 1.92 -14.47 -0.69
CA CYS A 158 0.81 -13.54 -0.51
C CYS A 158 0.55 -12.61 -1.71
N GLY A 159 1.43 -12.55 -2.70
CA GLY A 159 1.27 -11.68 -3.85
C GLY A 159 1.00 -10.24 -3.44
N THR A 160 -0.14 -9.67 -3.82
CA THR A 160 -0.59 -8.33 -3.41
C THR A 160 -1.36 -8.30 -2.09
N GLY A 161 -1.47 -9.42 -1.39
CA GLY A 161 -2.08 -9.53 -0.07
C GLY A 161 -3.59 -9.70 -0.05
N GLY A 162 -4.20 -10.17 -1.12
CA GLY A 162 -5.66 -10.29 -1.22
C GLY A 162 -6.30 -11.06 -0.06
N PHE A 163 -5.78 -12.25 0.27
CA PHE A 163 -6.27 -13.05 1.40
C PHE A 163 -5.98 -12.40 2.76
N LEU A 164 -4.82 -11.81 2.92
CA LEU A 164 -4.42 -11.17 4.18
C LEU A 164 -5.32 -9.97 4.50
N ILE A 165 -5.56 -9.11 3.51
CA ILE A 165 -6.42 -7.92 3.65
C ILE A 165 -7.86 -8.32 3.97
N GLU A 166 -8.41 -9.28 3.25
CA GLU A 166 -9.79 -9.72 3.47
C GLU A 166 -9.94 -10.39 4.84
N SER A 167 -8.95 -11.18 5.27
CA SER A 167 -8.94 -11.79 6.60
C SER A 167 -8.83 -10.74 7.70
N PHE A 168 -7.94 -9.76 7.55
CA PHE A 168 -7.83 -8.64 8.48
C PHE A 168 -9.17 -7.90 8.64
N ARG A 169 -9.80 -7.55 7.51
CA ARG A 169 -11.11 -6.87 7.50
C ARG A 169 -12.20 -7.71 8.11
N HIS A 170 -12.22 -9.01 7.80
CA HIS A 170 -13.19 -9.93 8.35
C HIS A 170 -13.12 -9.95 9.89
N ILE A 171 -11.93 -10.13 10.45
CA ILE A 171 -11.72 -10.12 11.89
C ILE A 171 -12.07 -8.75 12.48
N TYR A 172 -11.59 -7.66 11.90
CA TYR A 172 -11.86 -6.30 12.36
C TYR A 172 -13.37 -6.00 12.46
N ASN A 173 -14.15 -6.46 11.48
CA ASN A 173 -15.59 -6.22 11.43
C ASN A 173 -16.38 -7.10 12.40
N ASN A 174 -15.83 -8.24 12.82
CA ASN A 174 -16.53 -9.21 13.67
C ASN A 174 -16.02 -9.24 15.11
N MET A 175 -14.92 -8.55 15.45
CA MET A 175 -14.38 -8.52 16.81
C MET A 175 -14.90 -7.36 17.64
N ALA A 176 -14.84 -7.49 18.97
CA ALA A 176 -15.00 -6.37 19.88
C ALA A 176 -13.81 -5.40 19.73
N ARG A 177 -14.09 -4.11 19.48
CA ARG A 177 -13.07 -3.07 19.21
C ARG A 177 -12.41 -2.54 20.49
N THR A 178 -11.85 -3.43 21.31
CA THR A 178 -11.05 -3.06 22.47
C THR A 178 -9.63 -2.71 22.02
N GLU A 179 -8.92 -1.91 22.82
CA GLU A 179 -7.51 -1.57 22.55
C GLU A 179 -6.63 -2.82 22.43
N SER A 180 -6.86 -3.81 23.31
CA SER A 180 -6.16 -5.10 23.30
C SER A 180 -6.39 -5.87 21.99
N ASN A 181 -7.63 -5.97 21.54
CA ASN A 181 -7.96 -6.68 20.29
C ASN A 181 -7.39 -5.96 19.08
N LEU A 182 -7.47 -4.64 19.04
CA LEU A 182 -6.89 -3.83 17.96
C LEU A 182 -5.37 -4.02 17.89
N LYS A 183 -4.71 -4.05 19.04
CA LYS A 183 -3.28 -4.31 19.11
C LYS A 183 -2.94 -5.73 18.65
N THR A 184 -3.67 -6.74 19.12
CA THR A 184 -3.48 -8.14 18.70
C THR A 184 -3.67 -8.29 17.19
N LEU A 185 -4.74 -7.71 16.62
CA LEU A 185 -5.03 -7.79 15.21
C LEU A 185 -3.89 -7.21 14.37
N ARG A 186 -3.35 -6.06 14.76
CA ARG A 186 -2.29 -5.35 14.02
C ARG A 186 -0.92 -5.99 14.14
N GLU A 187 -0.59 -6.55 15.31
CA GLU A 187 0.78 -6.99 15.59
C GLU A 187 0.97 -8.51 15.47
N LYS A 188 -0.10 -9.32 15.64
CA LYS A 188 0.03 -10.76 15.89
C LYS A 188 -0.89 -11.65 15.08
N THR A 189 -1.63 -11.09 14.13
CA THR A 189 -2.68 -11.87 13.46
C THR A 189 -2.32 -12.25 12.04
N VAL A 190 -1.80 -11.31 11.26
CA VAL A 190 -1.61 -11.48 9.81
C VAL A 190 -0.13 -11.49 9.47
N TYR A 191 0.31 -12.54 8.76
CA TYR A 191 1.69 -12.75 8.32
C TYR A 191 1.71 -13.14 6.84
N GLY A 192 2.67 -12.63 6.09
CA GLY A 192 2.82 -12.98 4.68
C GLY A 192 4.24 -12.93 4.18
N HIS A 193 4.56 -13.84 3.27
CA HIS A 193 5.81 -13.81 2.52
C HIS A 193 5.53 -13.65 1.02
N GLU A 194 6.38 -12.90 0.36
CA GLU A 194 6.38 -12.73 -1.09
C GLU A 194 7.82 -12.54 -1.55
N ILE A 195 8.25 -13.34 -2.52
CA ILE A 195 9.66 -13.35 -2.96
C ILE A 195 10.02 -12.14 -3.85
N THR A 196 9.03 -11.48 -4.43
CA THR A 196 9.21 -10.38 -5.37
C THR A 196 9.01 -9.01 -4.72
N ASN A 197 9.32 -7.95 -5.46
CA ASN A 197 9.01 -6.58 -5.05
C ASN A 197 7.50 -6.33 -4.83
N THR A 198 6.63 -7.27 -5.17
CA THR A 198 5.20 -7.23 -4.88
C THR A 198 4.93 -7.22 -3.37
N ALA A 199 5.86 -7.75 -2.54
CA ALA A 199 5.81 -7.63 -1.09
C ALA A 199 5.60 -6.18 -0.61
N ARG A 200 6.20 -5.20 -1.28
CA ARG A 200 6.03 -3.78 -0.97
C ARG A 200 4.59 -3.31 -1.21
N ILE A 201 3.99 -3.78 -2.30
CA ILE A 201 2.59 -3.49 -2.63
C ILE A 201 1.68 -4.11 -1.57
N THR A 202 1.99 -5.31 -1.12
CA THR A 202 1.26 -5.98 -0.03
C THR A 202 1.34 -5.17 1.25
N LYS A 203 2.53 -4.70 1.65
CA LYS A 203 2.70 -3.82 2.81
C LYS A 203 1.85 -2.54 2.66
N MET A 204 1.89 -1.89 1.51
CA MET A 204 1.07 -0.71 1.21
C MET A 204 -0.43 -1.00 1.40
N ASN A 205 -0.90 -2.09 0.82
CA ASN A 205 -2.29 -2.51 0.90
C ASN A 205 -2.73 -2.82 2.34
N MET A 206 -1.87 -3.44 3.14
CA MET A 206 -2.13 -3.73 4.56
C MET A 206 -2.21 -2.44 5.38
N ILE A 207 -1.31 -1.47 5.17
CA ILE A 207 -1.37 -0.16 5.81
C ILE A 207 -2.70 0.56 5.46
N LEU A 208 -3.10 0.52 4.20
CA LEU A 208 -4.39 1.09 3.76
C LEU A 208 -5.59 0.37 4.36
N ALA A 209 -5.48 -0.92 4.63
CA ALA A 209 -6.51 -1.69 5.32
C ALA A 209 -6.60 -1.35 6.83
N GLY A 210 -5.62 -0.61 7.37
CA GLY A 210 -5.59 -0.20 8.78
C GLY A 210 -4.70 -1.07 9.66
N ASP A 211 -3.92 -1.96 9.09
CA ASP A 211 -3.01 -2.84 9.82
C ASP A 211 -1.90 -2.05 10.53
N GLY A 212 -1.36 -1.02 9.92
CA GLY A 212 -0.34 -0.13 10.52
C GLY A 212 1.06 -0.74 10.68
N HIS A 213 1.16 -2.04 10.91
CA HIS A 213 2.40 -2.83 11.02
C HIS A 213 2.20 -4.15 10.30
N SER A 214 2.67 -4.27 9.08
CA SER A 214 2.53 -5.52 8.36
C SER A 214 3.68 -6.47 8.65
N ASN A 215 3.38 -7.66 9.14
CA ASN A 215 4.32 -8.79 9.20
C ASN A 215 4.50 -9.41 7.81
N ILE A 216 4.73 -8.55 6.82
CA ILE A 216 4.99 -8.95 5.45
C ILE A 216 6.48 -8.87 5.19
N GLU A 217 7.06 -9.97 4.77
CA GLU A 217 8.48 -10.05 4.45
C GLU A 217 8.70 -10.39 2.98
N MET A 218 9.71 -9.73 2.38
CA MET A 218 10.21 -10.15 1.07
C MET A 218 11.14 -11.33 1.27
N LYS A 219 10.60 -12.56 1.10
CA LYS A 219 11.28 -13.78 1.52
C LYS A 219 10.82 -14.98 0.70
N ASP A 220 11.73 -15.90 0.44
CA ASP A 220 11.41 -17.20 -0.11
C ASP A 220 10.92 -18.14 1.00
N SER A 221 9.61 -18.42 0.99
CA SER A 221 8.96 -19.26 2.00
C SER A 221 9.33 -20.72 1.95
N LEU A 222 9.82 -21.20 0.80
CA LEU A 222 10.27 -22.60 0.66
C LEU A 222 11.66 -22.77 1.26
N ALA A 223 12.53 -21.77 1.07
CA ALA A 223 13.86 -21.78 1.64
C ALA A 223 13.90 -21.40 3.14
N ASN A 224 12.95 -20.54 3.55
CA ASN A 224 12.89 -19.98 4.90
C ASN A 224 11.44 -19.99 5.42
N PRO A 225 10.88 -21.14 5.79
CA PRO A 225 9.55 -21.21 6.39
C PRO A 225 9.50 -20.45 7.73
N ILE A 226 8.28 -20.12 8.19
CA ILE A 226 8.04 -19.55 9.54
C ILE A 226 8.26 -20.62 10.58
#